data_9f17efbb5ec183e4200e896d4e6c3e32
#
_entry.id   9f17efbb5ec183e4200e896d4e6c3e32
#
_cell.length_a   1.000
_cell.length_b   1.000
_cell.length_c   1.000
_cell.angle_alpha   90.00
_cell.angle_beta   90.00
_cell.angle_gamma   90.00
#
_symmetry.space_group_name_H-M   'P 1'
#
loop_
_entity.id
_entity.type
_entity.pdbx_description
1 polymer ?
#
loop_
_entity_poly.entity_id
_entity_poly.type
_entity_poly.pdbx_seq_one_letter_code
_entity_poly.pdbx_strand_id
1 'polypeptide(L)'
;MTQAVAALFEAPFEYVRSHIKPFRDKNADRQRREKWWRLGRSGSDLRKATAGLRRVIATPRVAKHRFFVWIAPQVLPDSRINAIARDDVVTFGILQSRFHEMWSLRLGGWHGVGNDPQYTPRMGFETFPFPEGLTPNVPASVHADEPRAIAIAAAARQLDELREAWLNPADLVVRVAEVVPGFPDRVLPVSPKSALILKKRTLTNLYNERPAWLDNAHREVDAAVAAAYGWPVDIGDEDALARLLELNHERATAGR
;
A
#
# COMPACT_ATOMS: atom_id res chain seq x y z
N MET A 1 4.74 -13.13 -20.05
CA MET A 1 5.74 -14.18 -19.76
C MET A 1 5.40 -15.40 -20.61
N THR A 2 6.34 -15.87 -21.43
CA THR A 2 6.21 -17.13 -22.18
C THR A 2 6.50 -18.31 -21.26
N GLN A 3 6.21 -19.54 -21.68
CA GLN A 3 6.53 -20.73 -20.90
C GLN A 3 8.05 -20.90 -20.72
N ALA A 4 8.83 -20.61 -21.76
CA ALA A 4 10.29 -20.67 -21.70
C ALA A 4 10.87 -19.70 -20.65
N VAL A 5 10.36 -18.48 -20.58
CA VAL A 5 10.77 -17.52 -19.55
C VAL A 5 10.32 -17.95 -18.15
N ALA A 6 9.14 -18.57 -18.03
CA ALA A 6 8.67 -19.10 -16.74
C ALA A 6 9.53 -20.26 -16.25
N ALA A 7 10.04 -21.10 -17.17
CA ALA A 7 10.91 -22.23 -16.85
C ALA A 7 12.29 -21.83 -16.30
N LEU A 8 12.73 -20.58 -16.50
CA LEU A 8 13.96 -20.07 -15.88
C LEU A 8 13.85 -19.96 -14.33
N PHE A 9 12.62 -19.89 -13.81
CA PHE A 9 12.33 -19.98 -12.38
C PHE A 9 12.14 -21.45 -11.99
N GLU A 10 13.21 -22.24 -12.01
CA GLU A 10 13.18 -23.70 -11.96
C GLU A 10 12.28 -24.27 -10.86
N ALA A 11 12.54 -23.97 -9.58
CA ALA A 11 11.81 -24.57 -8.47
C ALA A 11 10.32 -24.19 -8.46
N PRO A 12 9.91 -22.92 -8.61
CA PRO A 12 8.50 -22.55 -8.74
C PRO A 12 7.83 -23.15 -9.98
N PHE A 13 8.53 -23.22 -11.11
CA PHE A 13 7.99 -23.78 -12.34
C PHE A 13 7.71 -25.28 -12.23
N GLU A 14 8.65 -26.05 -11.68
CA GLU A 14 8.49 -27.48 -11.44
C GLU A 14 7.39 -27.77 -10.42
N TYR A 15 7.27 -26.94 -9.39
CA TYR A 15 6.16 -27.04 -8.45
C TYR A 15 4.81 -26.86 -9.16
N VAL A 16 4.67 -25.81 -9.97
CA VAL A 16 3.43 -25.54 -10.72
C VAL A 16 3.18 -26.65 -11.77
N ARG A 17 4.23 -27.17 -12.40
CA ARG A 17 4.13 -28.26 -13.37
C ARG A 17 3.61 -29.55 -12.73
N SER A 18 4.13 -29.93 -11.57
CA SER A 18 3.77 -31.18 -10.89
C SER A 18 2.44 -31.10 -10.14
N HIS A 19 2.12 -29.94 -9.52
CA HIS A 19 0.96 -29.83 -8.63
C HIS A 19 -0.23 -29.11 -9.26
N ILE A 20 -0.03 -28.15 -10.14
CA ILE A 20 -1.10 -27.30 -10.68
C ILE A 20 -1.52 -27.73 -12.10
N LYS A 21 -0.55 -28.06 -12.96
CA LYS A 21 -0.84 -28.44 -14.35
C LYS A 21 -1.85 -29.59 -14.47
N PRO A 22 -1.79 -30.67 -13.68
CA PRO A 22 -2.75 -31.77 -13.80
C PRO A 22 -4.22 -31.35 -13.57
N PHE A 23 -4.44 -30.36 -12.69
CA PHE A 23 -5.78 -29.79 -12.49
C PHE A 23 -6.18 -28.87 -13.64
N ARG A 24 -5.20 -28.11 -14.16
CA ARG A 24 -5.47 -27.19 -15.26
C ARG A 24 -5.73 -27.88 -16.59
N ASP A 25 -5.09 -28.99 -16.85
CA ASP A 25 -5.31 -29.81 -18.06
C ASP A 25 -6.77 -30.26 -18.19
N LYS A 26 -7.48 -30.40 -17.05
CA LYS A 26 -8.90 -30.76 -16.99
C LYS A 26 -9.84 -29.56 -16.94
N ASN A 27 -9.34 -28.32 -16.99
CA ASN A 27 -10.15 -27.13 -16.85
C ASN A 27 -10.94 -26.86 -18.14
N ALA A 28 -12.22 -26.47 -18.02
CA ALA A 28 -13.05 -26.09 -19.16
C ALA A 28 -12.52 -24.86 -19.91
N ASP A 29 -11.87 -23.93 -19.18
CA ASP A 29 -11.27 -22.72 -19.76
C ASP A 29 -9.99 -23.07 -20.55
N ARG A 30 -10.07 -22.88 -21.87
CA ARG A 30 -8.96 -23.12 -22.81
C ARG A 30 -7.70 -22.33 -22.45
N GLN A 31 -7.83 -21.07 -22.07
CA GLN A 31 -6.68 -20.22 -21.73
C GLN A 31 -5.93 -20.73 -20.50
N ARG A 32 -6.68 -21.23 -19.50
CA ARG A 32 -6.09 -21.84 -18.30
C ARG A 32 -5.39 -23.15 -18.58
N ARG A 33 -5.86 -23.94 -19.55
CA ARG A 33 -5.17 -25.17 -20.00
C ARG A 33 -3.88 -24.83 -20.72
N GLU A 34 -3.97 -23.99 -21.76
CA GLU A 34 -2.83 -23.68 -22.64
C GLU A 34 -1.73 -22.87 -21.94
N LYS A 35 -2.12 -22.03 -20.95
CA LYS A 35 -1.20 -21.17 -20.18
C LYS A 35 -1.15 -21.59 -18.71
N TRP A 36 -1.05 -22.88 -18.47
CA TRP A 36 -1.13 -23.48 -17.13
C TRP A 36 -0.12 -22.93 -16.12
N TRP A 37 1.01 -22.40 -16.56
CA TRP A 37 2.04 -21.77 -15.74
C TRP A 37 1.71 -20.34 -15.31
N ARG A 38 0.61 -19.77 -15.81
CA ARG A 38 0.19 -18.40 -15.47
C ARG A 38 -0.93 -18.40 -14.43
N LEU A 39 -1.00 -17.33 -13.65
CA LEU A 39 -2.16 -17.10 -12.80
C LEU A 39 -3.44 -17.01 -13.64
N GLY A 40 -4.54 -17.53 -13.14
CA GLY A 40 -5.83 -17.52 -13.83
C GLY A 40 -6.35 -16.11 -14.11
N ARG A 41 -6.01 -15.16 -13.21
CA ARG A 41 -6.16 -13.73 -13.43
C ARG A 41 -4.77 -13.12 -13.51
N SER A 42 -4.42 -12.60 -14.68
CA SER A 42 -3.06 -12.13 -14.95
C SER A 42 -2.74 -10.76 -14.34
N GLY A 43 -3.75 -10.06 -13.81
CA GLY A 43 -3.59 -8.69 -13.30
C GLY A 43 -3.12 -7.71 -14.39
N SER A 44 -3.60 -7.88 -15.64
CA SER A 44 -3.17 -7.07 -16.79
C SER A 44 -3.36 -5.57 -16.57
N ASP A 45 -4.48 -5.19 -15.94
CA ASP A 45 -4.82 -3.79 -15.71
C ASP A 45 -3.91 -3.15 -14.66
N LEU A 46 -3.64 -3.88 -13.56
CA LEU A 46 -2.67 -3.45 -12.57
C LEU A 46 -1.27 -3.32 -13.19
N ARG A 47 -0.84 -4.31 -13.98
CA ARG A 47 0.47 -4.26 -14.66
C ARG A 47 0.61 -3.09 -15.62
N LYS A 48 -0.46 -2.75 -16.35
CA LYS A 48 -0.49 -1.56 -17.20
C LYS A 48 -0.42 -0.28 -16.38
N ALA A 49 -1.22 -0.20 -15.32
CA ALA A 49 -1.28 0.98 -14.45
C ALA A 49 0.04 1.22 -13.68
N THR A 50 0.78 0.15 -13.34
CA THR A 50 2.06 0.24 -12.62
C THR A 50 3.29 0.26 -13.52
N ALA A 51 3.11 0.18 -14.85
CA ALA A 51 4.22 0.22 -15.80
C ALA A 51 4.96 1.57 -15.71
N GLY A 52 6.28 1.50 -15.48
CA GLY A 52 7.13 2.69 -15.33
C GLY A 52 7.18 3.29 -13.92
N LEU A 53 6.35 2.84 -12.99
CA LEU A 53 6.45 3.26 -11.59
C LEU A 53 7.65 2.59 -10.90
N ARG A 54 8.29 3.31 -10.00
CA ARG A 54 9.42 2.80 -9.19
C ARG A 54 8.95 1.92 -8.04
N ARG A 55 7.74 2.17 -7.54
CA ARG A 55 7.09 1.49 -6.43
C ARG A 55 5.57 1.69 -6.53
N VAL A 56 4.81 0.98 -5.73
CA VAL A 56 3.35 1.02 -5.73
C VAL A 56 2.87 1.09 -4.30
N ILE A 57 1.88 1.92 -4.01
CA ILE A 57 1.25 1.97 -2.68
C ILE A 57 0.32 0.76 -2.52
N ALA A 58 0.41 0.11 -1.38
CA ALA A 58 -0.43 -1.04 -1.07
C ALA A 58 -1.00 -0.97 0.35
N THR A 59 -2.20 -1.52 0.54
CA THR A 59 -2.83 -1.65 1.85
C THR A 59 -3.63 -2.95 1.93
N PRO A 60 -3.67 -3.65 3.08
CA PRO A 60 -4.54 -4.81 3.24
C PRO A 60 -6.01 -4.43 3.03
N ARG A 61 -6.75 -5.32 2.35
CA ARG A 61 -8.20 -5.14 2.18
C ARG A 61 -8.94 -5.17 3.51
N VAL A 62 -8.56 -6.08 4.40
CA VAL A 62 -9.09 -6.19 5.75
C VAL A 62 -7.93 -6.21 6.72
N ALA A 63 -7.91 -5.31 7.70
CA ALA A 63 -6.89 -5.25 8.73
C ALA A 63 -7.40 -4.46 9.94
N LYS A 64 -6.96 -4.85 11.14
CA LYS A 64 -7.26 -4.15 12.39
C LYS A 64 -6.84 -2.68 12.37
N HIS A 65 -5.68 -2.40 11.80
CA HIS A 65 -5.14 -1.05 11.67
C HIS A 65 -5.00 -0.68 10.20
N ARG A 66 -5.32 0.57 9.86
CA ARG A 66 -5.13 1.08 8.51
C ARG A 66 -3.74 1.66 8.36
N PHE A 67 -2.96 1.05 7.49
CA PHE A 67 -1.64 1.55 7.09
C PHE A 67 -1.41 1.27 5.61
N PHE A 68 -0.55 2.05 5.02
CA PHE A 68 -0.12 1.89 3.64
C PHE A 68 1.38 1.59 3.62
N VAL A 69 1.81 0.79 2.66
CA VAL A 69 3.21 0.40 2.48
C VAL A 69 3.60 0.51 1.01
N TRP A 70 4.89 0.54 0.75
CA TRP A 70 5.42 0.42 -0.59
C TRP A 70 5.64 -1.04 -0.95
N ILE A 71 5.28 -1.41 -2.17
CA ILE A 71 5.65 -2.69 -2.78
C ILE A 71 6.35 -2.42 -4.12
N ALA A 72 7.23 -3.34 -4.51
CA ALA A 72 7.89 -3.27 -5.81
C ALA A 72 6.87 -3.50 -6.95
N PRO A 73 6.99 -2.80 -8.09
CA PRO A 73 6.00 -2.92 -9.18
C PRO A 73 5.96 -4.31 -9.83
N GLN A 74 7.01 -5.12 -9.63
CA GLN A 74 7.06 -6.51 -10.06
C GLN A 74 6.16 -7.44 -9.22
N VAL A 75 5.87 -7.05 -7.98
CA VAL A 75 4.99 -7.80 -7.08
C VAL A 75 3.55 -7.68 -7.55
N LEU A 76 2.92 -8.83 -7.81
CA LEU A 76 1.49 -8.89 -8.08
C LEU A 76 0.77 -9.34 -6.81
N PRO A 77 0.14 -8.42 -6.08
CA PRO A 77 -0.59 -8.77 -4.87
C PRO A 77 -1.81 -9.62 -5.18
N ASP A 78 -2.22 -10.44 -4.24
CA ASP A 78 -3.47 -11.19 -4.31
C ASP A 78 -4.68 -10.30 -3.99
N SER A 79 -5.88 -10.89 -4.01
CA SER A 79 -7.15 -10.16 -3.78
C SER A 79 -7.33 -9.63 -2.35
N ARG A 80 -6.43 -9.94 -1.42
CA ARG A 80 -6.45 -9.44 -0.03
C ARG A 80 -5.72 -8.10 0.11
N ILE A 81 -5.01 -7.68 -0.91
CA ILE A 81 -4.26 -6.42 -0.95
C ILE A 81 -4.87 -5.51 -2.01
N ASN A 82 -5.15 -4.28 -1.64
CA ASN A 82 -5.45 -3.21 -2.58
C ASN A 82 -4.15 -2.51 -2.97
N ALA A 83 -3.91 -2.38 -4.28
CA ALA A 83 -2.77 -1.67 -4.84
C ALA A 83 -3.25 -0.38 -5.50
N ILE A 84 -2.57 0.72 -5.21
CA ILE A 84 -2.81 2.04 -5.77
C ILE A 84 -1.62 2.38 -6.65
N ALA A 85 -1.85 2.55 -7.95
CA ALA A 85 -0.82 2.78 -8.96
C ALA A 85 -0.24 4.21 -8.89
N ARG A 86 0.40 4.50 -7.77
CA ARG A 86 1.09 5.76 -7.45
C ARG A 86 2.42 5.45 -6.78
N ASP A 87 3.46 6.23 -7.10
CA ASP A 87 4.80 6.10 -6.52
C ASP A 87 5.28 7.38 -5.81
N ASP A 88 4.42 8.40 -5.76
CA ASP A 88 4.73 9.67 -5.13
C ASP A 88 4.46 9.66 -3.61
N VAL A 89 5.34 10.34 -2.89
CA VAL A 89 5.32 10.38 -1.43
C VAL A 89 4.20 11.26 -0.89
N VAL A 90 3.71 12.22 -1.66
CA VAL A 90 2.63 13.12 -1.23
C VAL A 90 1.32 12.33 -1.12
N THR A 91 0.93 11.61 -2.18
CA THR A 91 -0.23 10.71 -2.12
C THR A 91 -0.07 9.69 -0.97
N PHE A 92 1.11 9.09 -0.82
CA PHE A 92 1.38 8.15 0.27
C PHE A 92 1.18 8.77 1.65
N GLY A 93 1.69 9.99 1.88
CA GLY A 93 1.55 10.71 3.14
C GLY A 93 0.09 11.07 3.46
N ILE A 94 -0.66 11.56 2.48
CA ILE A 94 -2.08 11.87 2.66
C ILE A 94 -2.86 10.61 3.07
N LEU A 95 -2.57 9.46 2.44
CA LEU A 95 -3.20 8.19 2.78
C LEU A 95 -2.83 7.67 4.18
N GLN A 96 -1.66 8.05 4.72
CA GLN A 96 -1.25 7.69 6.08
C GLN A 96 -1.90 8.55 7.16
N SER A 97 -2.50 9.68 6.78
CA SER A 97 -3.09 10.62 7.74
C SER A 97 -4.38 10.10 8.38
N ARG A 98 -4.67 10.58 9.59
CA ARG A 98 -5.92 10.32 10.29
C ARG A 98 -7.15 10.74 9.49
N PHE A 99 -7.03 11.76 8.64
CA PHE A 99 -8.12 12.24 7.79
C PHE A 99 -8.58 11.17 6.80
N HIS A 100 -7.63 10.50 6.15
CA HIS A 100 -7.95 9.40 5.24
C HIS A 100 -8.40 8.15 6.01
N GLU A 101 -7.81 7.86 7.16
CA GLU A 101 -8.24 6.75 8.02
C GLU A 101 -9.70 6.92 8.44
N MET A 102 -10.07 8.08 9.02
CA MET A 102 -11.45 8.40 9.42
C MET A 102 -12.44 8.27 8.25
N TRP A 103 -12.08 8.80 7.08
CA TRP A 103 -12.88 8.68 5.87
C TRP A 103 -13.10 7.22 5.47
N SER A 104 -12.02 6.45 5.43
CA SER A 104 -12.08 5.05 5.02
C SER A 104 -12.85 4.18 6.02
N LEU A 105 -12.79 4.48 7.32
CA LEU A 105 -13.53 3.79 8.37
C LEU A 105 -15.02 4.15 8.33
N ARG A 106 -15.35 5.41 8.05
CA ARG A 106 -16.74 5.88 7.99
C ARG A 106 -17.51 5.27 6.82
N LEU A 107 -16.85 5.12 5.66
CA LEU A 107 -17.47 4.62 4.43
C LEU A 107 -17.22 3.13 4.18
N GLY A 108 -16.29 2.53 4.92
CA GLY A 108 -15.92 1.12 4.79
C GLY A 108 -16.91 0.16 5.43
N GLY A 109 -16.85 -1.10 4.99
CA GLY A 109 -17.52 -2.21 5.67
C GLY A 109 -16.65 -2.76 6.82
N TRP A 110 -17.25 -3.67 7.60
CA TRP A 110 -16.60 -4.34 8.70
C TRP A 110 -16.73 -5.86 8.57
N HIS A 111 -15.69 -6.59 8.94
CA HIS A 111 -15.64 -8.04 8.94
C HIS A 111 -15.55 -8.60 10.36
N GLY A 112 -15.66 -9.94 10.47
CA GLY A 112 -15.63 -10.64 11.75
C GLY A 112 -16.86 -10.31 12.59
N VAL A 113 -16.64 -9.99 13.86
CA VAL A 113 -17.67 -9.51 14.78
C VAL A 113 -17.81 -7.97 14.76
N GLY A 114 -17.41 -7.34 13.65
CA GLY A 114 -17.44 -5.89 13.49
C GLY A 114 -16.17 -5.16 13.99
N ASN A 115 -15.04 -5.88 14.07
CA ASN A 115 -13.78 -5.34 14.60
C ASN A 115 -12.67 -5.22 13.54
N ASP A 116 -12.86 -5.74 12.32
CA ASP A 116 -11.86 -5.69 11.26
C ASP A 116 -12.37 -4.80 10.12
N PRO A 117 -11.92 -3.54 10.01
CA PRO A 117 -12.37 -2.64 8.95
C PRO A 117 -11.87 -3.07 7.58
N GLN A 118 -12.79 -3.02 6.61
CA GLN A 118 -12.49 -3.29 5.22
C GLN A 118 -12.20 -2.00 4.47
N TYR A 119 -11.07 -1.96 3.78
CA TYR A 119 -10.75 -0.89 2.83
C TYR A 119 -11.32 -1.21 1.45
N THR A 120 -12.24 -0.38 0.98
CA THR A 120 -12.84 -0.50 -0.34
C THR A 120 -12.37 0.68 -1.20
N PRO A 121 -11.55 0.47 -2.25
CA PRO A 121 -10.97 1.56 -3.05
C PRO A 121 -12.01 2.55 -3.57
N ARG A 122 -13.15 2.06 -4.10
CA ARG A 122 -14.24 2.91 -4.61
C ARG A 122 -14.82 3.87 -3.57
N MET A 123 -14.86 3.47 -2.31
CA MET A 123 -15.45 4.27 -1.24
C MET A 123 -14.37 4.99 -0.40
N GLY A 124 -13.21 4.38 -0.19
CA GLY A 124 -12.17 4.94 0.64
C GLY A 124 -11.21 5.84 -0.14
N PHE A 125 -10.82 5.47 -1.37
CA PHE A 125 -9.83 6.21 -2.15
C PHE A 125 -10.46 7.12 -3.21
N GLU A 126 -11.35 6.59 -4.04
CA GLU A 126 -11.90 7.33 -5.19
C GLU A 126 -12.82 8.50 -4.78
N THR A 127 -13.44 8.40 -3.61
CA THR A 127 -14.31 9.45 -3.08
C THR A 127 -13.62 10.35 -2.07
N PHE A 128 -12.38 10.05 -1.64
CA PHE A 128 -11.68 10.87 -0.67
C PHE A 128 -11.35 12.24 -1.27
N PRO A 129 -11.75 13.33 -0.60
CA PRO A 129 -11.54 14.69 -1.12
C PRO A 129 -10.12 15.17 -0.77
N PHE A 130 -9.11 14.69 -1.48
CA PHE A 130 -7.72 15.10 -1.31
C PHE A 130 -7.57 16.62 -1.22
N PRO A 131 -6.53 17.17 -0.55
CA PRO A 131 -6.26 18.61 -0.55
C PRO A 131 -6.19 19.15 -1.99
N GLU A 132 -6.65 20.37 -2.19
CA GLU A 132 -6.70 21.00 -3.50
C GLU A 132 -5.28 21.08 -4.12
N GLY A 133 -5.18 20.72 -5.40
CA GLY A 133 -3.91 20.64 -6.14
C GLY A 133 -3.07 19.41 -5.86
N LEU A 134 -3.38 18.64 -4.78
CA LEU A 134 -2.63 17.44 -4.38
C LEU A 134 -3.42 16.13 -4.62
N THR A 135 -4.33 16.16 -5.57
CA THR A 135 -5.14 15.00 -5.93
C THR A 135 -4.34 13.98 -6.76
N PRO A 136 -4.62 12.67 -6.66
CA PRO A 136 -3.85 11.63 -7.36
C PRO A 136 -3.87 11.70 -8.89
N ASN A 137 -4.81 12.42 -9.50
CA ASN A 137 -4.87 12.66 -10.93
C ASN A 137 -3.91 13.78 -11.40
N VAL A 138 -3.35 14.57 -10.49
CA VAL A 138 -2.31 15.55 -10.79
C VAL A 138 -0.94 14.86 -10.75
N PRO A 139 -0.11 15.00 -11.80
CA PRO A 139 1.25 14.47 -11.76
C PRO A 139 2.08 15.08 -10.63
N ALA A 140 2.87 14.26 -9.93
CA ALA A 140 3.68 14.71 -8.80
C ALA A 140 4.66 15.85 -9.16
N SER A 141 5.10 15.92 -10.42
CA SER A 141 5.96 16.99 -10.92
C SER A 141 5.30 18.38 -10.90
N VAL A 142 3.98 18.45 -10.93
CA VAL A 142 3.24 19.73 -10.93
C VAL A 142 3.30 20.41 -9.57
N HIS A 143 3.36 19.65 -8.50
CA HIS A 143 3.41 20.18 -7.13
C HIS A 143 4.73 19.89 -6.40
N ALA A 144 5.80 19.55 -7.17
CA ALA A 144 7.09 19.17 -6.58
C ALA A 144 7.71 20.28 -5.70
N ASP A 145 7.53 21.53 -6.08
CA ASP A 145 8.05 22.72 -5.38
C ASP A 145 7.01 23.37 -4.46
N GLU A 146 5.83 22.78 -4.32
CA GLU A 146 4.79 23.33 -3.47
C GLU A 146 5.10 23.07 -1.98
N PRO A 147 5.11 24.10 -1.11
CA PRO A 147 5.48 23.93 0.30
C PRO A 147 4.64 22.89 1.04
N ARG A 148 3.32 22.81 0.76
CA ARG A 148 2.43 21.82 1.37
C ARG A 148 2.80 20.40 0.96
N ALA A 149 3.11 20.16 -0.32
CA ALA A 149 3.54 18.88 -0.84
C ALA A 149 4.90 18.47 -0.25
N ILE A 150 5.84 19.41 -0.14
CA ILE A 150 7.16 19.19 0.47
C ILE A 150 7.02 18.76 1.93
N ALA A 151 6.18 19.46 2.72
CA ALA A 151 5.96 19.16 4.13
C ALA A 151 5.34 17.76 4.31
N ILE A 152 4.29 17.42 3.56
CA ILE A 152 3.68 16.08 3.58
C ILE A 152 4.70 15.01 3.21
N ALA A 153 5.47 15.24 2.14
CA ALA A 153 6.47 14.28 1.69
C ALA A 153 7.60 14.07 2.71
N ALA A 154 8.02 15.11 3.43
CA ALA A 154 9.02 15.00 4.48
C ALA A 154 8.52 14.15 5.65
N ALA A 155 7.35 14.47 6.20
CA ALA A 155 6.74 13.72 7.30
C ALA A 155 6.47 12.25 6.91
N ALA A 156 5.98 12.01 5.69
CA ALA A 156 5.69 10.67 5.21
C ALA A 156 6.96 9.81 5.01
N ARG A 157 8.06 10.40 4.53
CA ARG A 157 9.37 9.70 4.46
C ARG A 157 9.88 9.34 5.83
N GLN A 158 9.82 10.25 6.78
CA GLN A 158 10.25 10.00 8.16
C GLN A 158 9.45 8.86 8.79
N LEU A 159 8.13 8.85 8.65
CA LEU A 159 7.27 7.77 9.12
C LEU A 159 7.67 6.41 8.49
N ASP A 160 7.90 6.40 7.18
CA ASP A 160 8.27 5.18 6.44
C ASP A 160 9.65 4.66 6.87
N GLU A 161 10.65 5.54 7.00
CA GLU A 161 12.00 5.21 7.45
C GLU A 161 12.03 4.66 8.88
N LEU A 162 11.29 5.27 9.79
CA LEU A 162 11.18 4.80 11.17
C LEU A 162 10.51 3.41 11.25
N ARG A 163 9.45 3.18 10.45
CA ARG A 163 8.80 1.87 10.36
C ARG A 163 9.75 0.82 9.78
N GLU A 164 10.47 1.15 8.70
CA GLU A 164 11.45 0.24 8.09
C GLU A 164 12.58 -0.10 9.06
N ALA A 165 13.13 0.88 9.77
CA ALA A 165 14.16 0.67 10.77
C ALA A 165 13.68 -0.23 11.92
N TRP A 166 12.42 -0.12 12.31
CA TRP A 166 11.84 -0.99 13.33
C TRP A 166 11.57 -2.40 12.80
N LEU A 167 11.06 -2.54 11.58
CA LEU A 167 10.75 -3.84 10.97
C LEU A 167 12.02 -4.62 10.63
N ASN A 168 13.02 -3.95 10.09
CA ASN A 168 14.23 -4.52 9.51
C ASN A 168 15.51 -3.85 10.06
N PRO A 169 15.77 -3.92 11.40
CA PRO A 169 16.95 -3.27 11.96
C PRO A 169 18.24 -3.88 11.41
N ALA A 170 19.21 -3.00 11.14
CA ALA A 170 20.45 -3.36 10.45
C ALA A 170 21.30 -4.43 11.17
N ASP A 171 21.17 -4.54 12.49
CA ASP A 171 21.84 -5.55 13.31
C ASP A 171 21.15 -6.93 13.28
N LEU A 172 19.90 -7.00 12.82
CA LEU A 172 19.13 -8.23 12.77
C LEU A 172 18.96 -8.80 11.37
N VAL A 173 19.19 -8.00 10.32
CA VAL A 173 18.95 -8.40 8.94
C VAL A 173 20.16 -8.23 8.05
N VAL A 174 20.25 -9.08 7.02
CA VAL A 174 21.14 -8.92 5.88
C VAL A 174 20.32 -8.81 4.61
N ARG A 175 20.71 -7.90 3.71
CA ARG A 175 20.11 -7.78 2.38
C ARG A 175 20.94 -8.59 1.39
N VAL A 176 20.29 -9.51 0.72
CA VAL A 176 20.89 -10.39 -0.28
C VAL A 176 20.24 -10.12 -1.61
N ALA A 177 21.05 -9.80 -2.60
CA ALA A 177 20.57 -9.55 -3.95
C ALA A 177 19.70 -10.72 -4.44
N GLU A 178 18.55 -10.40 -5.06
CA GLU A 178 17.71 -11.43 -5.67
C GLU A 178 18.40 -11.97 -6.93
N VAL A 179 18.27 -13.28 -7.16
CA VAL A 179 18.88 -13.96 -8.32
C VAL A 179 18.24 -13.46 -9.62
N VAL A 180 16.95 -13.11 -9.57
CA VAL A 180 16.21 -12.63 -10.74
C VAL A 180 16.37 -11.11 -10.86
N PRO A 181 16.95 -10.60 -11.97
CA PRO A 181 17.12 -9.17 -12.17
C PRO A 181 15.80 -8.39 -12.11
N GLY A 182 15.81 -7.21 -11.47
CA GLY A 182 14.66 -6.33 -11.35
C GLY A 182 13.72 -6.63 -10.19
N PHE A 183 14.01 -7.66 -9.38
CA PHE A 183 13.32 -7.89 -8.11
C PHE A 183 14.11 -7.27 -6.95
N PRO A 184 13.41 -6.83 -5.88
CA PRO A 184 14.06 -6.27 -4.71
C PRO A 184 14.91 -7.31 -3.98
N ASP A 185 15.94 -6.84 -3.29
CA ASP A 185 16.77 -7.68 -2.43
C ASP A 185 15.93 -8.43 -1.41
N ARG A 186 16.33 -9.65 -1.11
CA ARG A 186 15.77 -10.42 -0.01
C ARG A 186 16.30 -9.90 1.32
N VAL A 187 15.41 -9.64 2.25
CA VAL A 187 15.74 -9.30 3.63
C VAL A 187 15.71 -10.58 4.45
N LEU A 188 16.87 -11.02 4.91
CA LEU A 188 17.04 -12.27 5.62
C LEU A 188 17.59 -12.02 7.04
N PRO A 189 17.21 -12.82 8.05
CA PRO A 189 17.77 -12.70 9.38
C PRO A 189 19.25 -13.09 9.37
N VAL A 190 20.08 -12.36 10.11
CA VAL A 190 21.53 -12.67 10.25
C VAL A 190 21.79 -13.95 11.06
N SER A 191 20.82 -14.42 11.84
CA SER A 191 20.94 -15.61 12.69
C SER A 191 19.58 -16.21 13.03
N PRO A 192 19.52 -17.48 13.49
CA PRO A 192 18.28 -18.08 14.01
C PRO A 192 17.66 -17.27 15.18
N LYS A 193 18.49 -16.66 16.03
CA LYS A 193 18.03 -15.78 17.12
C LYS A 193 17.36 -14.53 16.55
N SER A 194 17.95 -13.91 15.55
CA SER A 194 17.37 -12.75 14.85
C SER A 194 16.04 -13.11 14.17
N ALA A 195 15.94 -14.30 13.57
CA ALA A 195 14.69 -14.78 12.98
C ALA A 195 13.54 -14.84 13.99
N LEU A 196 13.80 -15.28 15.22
CA LEU A 196 12.79 -15.33 16.30
C LEU A 196 12.34 -13.92 16.73
N ILE A 197 13.24 -12.96 16.74
CA ILE A 197 12.93 -11.56 17.07
C ILE A 197 12.09 -10.96 15.92
N LEU A 198 12.55 -11.09 14.68
CA LEU A 198 11.90 -10.53 13.50
C LEU A 198 10.50 -11.10 13.28
N LYS A 199 10.26 -12.38 13.64
CA LYS A 199 8.93 -12.99 13.58
C LYS A 199 7.87 -12.21 14.37
N LYS A 200 8.26 -11.49 15.41
CA LYS A 200 7.37 -10.65 16.24
C LYS A 200 7.26 -9.22 15.71
N ARG A 201 8.15 -8.79 14.82
CA ARG A 201 8.17 -7.44 14.24
C ARG A 201 7.26 -7.38 13.01
N THR A 202 5.98 -7.28 13.24
CA THR A 202 4.97 -7.09 12.20
C THR A 202 4.33 -5.71 12.33
N LEU A 203 3.83 -5.16 11.24
CA LEU A 203 3.10 -3.89 11.30
C LEU A 203 1.92 -3.97 12.27
N THR A 204 1.19 -5.08 12.30
CA THR A 204 0.09 -5.26 13.25
C THR A 204 0.57 -5.13 14.70
N ASN A 205 1.69 -5.76 15.06
CA ASN A 205 2.23 -5.64 16.42
C ASN A 205 2.73 -4.23 16.71
N LEU A 206 3.42 -3.59 15.76
CA LEU A 206 3.87 -2.21 15.89
C LEU A 206 2.71 -1.26 16.17
N TYR A 207 1.62 -1.38 15.43
CA TYR A 207 0.44 -0.52 15.60
C TYR A 207 -0.40 -0.89 16.83
N ASN A 208 -0.33 -2.14 17.31
CA ASN A 208 -0.91 -2.52 18.61
C ASN A 208 -0.14 -1.90 19.78
N GLU A 209 1.20 -1.90 19.71
CA GLU A 209 2.08 -1.32 20.72
C GLU A 209 2.07 0.22 20.69
N ARG A 210 1.98 0.79 19.50
CA ARG A 210 1.97 2.22 19.19
C ARG A 210 2.97 3.03 20.04
N PRO A 211 4.27 2.76 19.91
CA PRO A 211 5.30 3.46 20.69
C PRO A 211 5.29 4.96 20.38
N ALA A 212 5.78 5.77 21.31
CA ALA A 212 5.74 7.23 21.21
C ALA A 212 6.33 7.80 19.92
N TRP A 213 7.40 7.17 19.40
CA TRP A 213 8.00 7.60 18.13
C TRP A 213 7.05 7.41 16.94
N LEU A 214 6.28 6.31 16.91
CA LEU A 214 5.30 6.08 15.85
C LEU A 214 4.14 7.08 15.94
N ASP A 215 3.65 7.32 17.15
CA ASP A 215 2.59 8.29 17.40
C ASP A 215 3.02 9.71 17.00
N ASN A 216 4.24 10.11 17.34
CA ASN A 216 4.79 11.41 16.95
C ASN A 216 4.94 11.53 15.43
N ALA A 217 5.46 10.49 14.76
CA ALA A 217 5.59 10.51 13.30
C ALA A 217 4.22 10.61 12.59
N HIS A 218 3.18 9.96 13.11
CA HIS A 218 1.81 10.13 12.60
C HIS A 218 1.28 11.53 12.85
N ARG A 219 1.51 12.14 14.03
CA ARG A 219 1.11 13.53 14.28
C ARG A 219 1.76 14.52 13.33
N GLU A 220 3.01 14.30 12.94
CA GLU A 220 3.69 15.15 11.95
C GLU A 220 3.04 15.03 10.57
N VAL A 221 2.68 13.82 10.15
CA VAL A 221 1.90 13.60 8.91
C VAL A 221 0.55 14.30 9.00
N ASP A 222 -0.17 14.13 10.10
CA ASP A 222 -1.49 14.73 10.31
C ASP A 222 -1.43 16.26 10.30
N ALA A 223 -0.41 16.85 10.95
CA ALA A 223 -0.19 18.30 10.95
C ALA A 223 0.08 18.84 9.53
N ALA A 224 0.94 18.15 8.76
CA ALA A 224 1.24 18.54 7.38
C ALA A 224 0.00 18.43 6.47
N VAL A 225 -0.82 17.41 6.64
CA VAL A 225 -2.06 17.23 5.86
C VAL A 225 -3.13 18.22 6.29
N ALA A 226 -3.29 18.50 7.60
CA ALA A 226 -4.19 19.55 8.08
C ALA A 226 -3.84 20.91 7.46
N ALA A 227 -2.55 21.27 7.50
CA ALA A 227 -2.07 22.50 6.88
C ALA A 227 -2.34 22.55 5.36
N ALA A 228 -2.26 21.40 4.68
CA ALA A 228 -2.57 21.31 3.25
C ALA A 228 -4.06 21.58 2.94
N TYR A 229 -4.96 21.26 3.86
CA TYR A 229 -6.37 21.68 3.78
C TYR A 229 -6.62 23.13 4.26
N GLY A 230 -5.63 23.79 4.86
CA GLY A 230 -5.83 25.07 5.54
C GLY A 230 -6.58 24.93 6.87
N TRP A 231 -6.52 23.79 7.51
CA TRP A 231 -7.20 23.51 8.77
C TRP A 231 -6.26 23.65 9.98
N PRO A 232 -6.81 23.95 11.17
CA PRO A 232 -6.03 23.91 12.41
C PRO A 232 -5.42 22.51 12.63
N VAL A 233 -4.20 22.45 13.18
CA VAL A 233 -3.51 21.18 13.47
C VAL A 233 -4.28 20.34 14.51
N ASP A 234 -4.94 21.00 15.42
CA ASP A 234 -5.75 20.44 16.52
C ASP A 234 -7.23 20.28 16.19
N ILE A 235 -7.61 20.38 14.90
CA ILE A 235 -9.00 20.17 14.47
C ILE A 235 -9.54 18.83 14.99
N GLY A 236 -10.71 18.84 15.62
CA GLY A 236 -11.37 17.63 16.12
C GLY A 236 -11.79 16.67 15.00
N ASP A 237 -11.90 15.39 15.32
CA ASP A 237 -12.25 14.36 14.32
C ASP A 237 -13.64 14.58 13.70
N GLU A 238 -14.62 15.03 14.49
CA GLU A 238 -15.97 15.31 13.99
C GLU A 238 -15.99 16.48 13.01
N ASP A 239 -15.30 17.57 13.35
CA ASP A 239 -15.20 18.76 12.48
C ASP A 239 -14.42 18.45 11.19
N ALA A 240 -13.33 17.68 11.30
CA ALA A 240 -12.57 17.25 10.15
C ALA A 240 -13.40 16.38 9.21
N LEU A 241 -14.15 15.42 9.74
CA LEU A 241 -15.04 14.56 8.96
C LEU A 241 -16.17 15.37 8.30
N ALA A 242 -16.77 16.32 9.01
CA ALA A 242 -17.80 17.21 8.47
C ALA A 242 -17.26 18.00 7.27
N ARG A 243 -16.08 18.61 7.40
CA ARG A 243 -15.43 19.34 6.30
C ARG A 243 -15.04 18.45 5.12
N LEU A 244 -14.60 17.22 5.38
CA LEU A 244 -14.31 16.25 4.31
C LEU A 244 -15.61 15.90 3.54
N LEU A 245 -16.72 15.71 4.23
CA LEU A 245 -18.01 15.43 3.59
C LEU A 245 -18.50 16.61 2.75
N GLU A 246 -18.34 17.84 3.26
CA GLU A 246 -18.67 19.07 2.53
C GLU A 246 -17.84 19.18 1.24
N LEU A 247 -16.51 19.06 1.34
CA LEU A 247 -15.61 19.07 0.17
C LEU A 247 -15.96 17.99 -0.86
N ASN A 248 -16.30 16.78 -0.39
CA ASN A 248 -16.71 15.70 -1.28
C ASN A 248 -18.01 16.06 -2.02
N HIS A 249 -18.99 16.63 -1.31
CA HIS A 249 -20.27 17.04 -1.89
C HIS A 249 -20.11 18.17 -2.91
N GLU A 250 -19.34 19.19 -2.57
CA GLU A 250 -19.04 20.32 -3.46
C GLU A 250 -18.41 19.84 -4.78
N ARG A 251 -17.41 18.94 -4.69
CA ARG A 251 -16.75 18.39 -5.89
C ARG A 251 -17.66 17.49 -6.72
N ALA A 252 -18.53 16.73 -6.07
CA ALA A 252 -19.52 15.90 -6.77
C ALA A 252 -20.57 16.76 -7.52
N THR A 253 -20.87 17.94 -7.03
CA THR A 253 -21.79 18.90 -7.68
C THR A 253 -21.10 19.72 -8.78
N ALA A 254 -19.85 20.11 -8.59
CA ALA A 254 -19.06 20.85 -9.58
C ALA A 254 -18.64 20.00 -10.81
N GLY A 255 -18.58 18.69 -10.66
CA GLY A 255 -18.25 17.74 -11.74
C GLY A 255 -19.44 17.26 -12.58
N ARG A 256 -20.63 17.78 -12.30
CA ARG A 256 -21.84 17.57 -13.10
C ARG A 256 -22.09 18.74 -14.02
#